data_faaa615686632d6ccebd00f33cf2a89e
#
_entry.id   faaa615686632d6ccebd00f33cf2a89e
#
_cell.length_a   1.000
_cell.length_b   1.000
_cell.length_c   1.000
_cell.angle_alpha   90.00
_cell.angle_beta   90.00
_cell.angle_gamma   90.00
#
_symmetry.space_group_name_H-M   'P 1'
#
loop_
_entity.id
_entity.type
_entity.pdbx_description
1 polymer ?
#
loop_
_entity_poly.entity_id
_entity_poly.type
_entity_poly.pdbx_seq_one_letter_code
_entity_poly.pdbx_strand_id
1 'polypeptide(L)'
;MFQYVIRRILLMIPTFFGTTILVFFILQSAPSGPFEQAVLQIKMAKMHSGGERAGQEQTSDDKGGMELSEEVLKKLRMQYGLDKSIWTRYLIWLGAVKKEVKYKEVELGEPFRETIEVLGQGEFVPISLQRWILAYEEDNGEIIILTSPEGTDFKWTGYQLLPNNPSEIPDNQWTDSNWILKDQINEEHVALVQTKRQGVLNGYLGHSEKHNEDVSTLIWERLHISGFIGITSFIISYLVCIPLGI
;
A
#
# COMPACT_ATOMS: atom_id res chain seq x y z
N MET A 1 34.05 2.96 -29.25
CA MET A 1 33.76 2.55 -27.86
C MET A 1 32.36 3.04 -27.39
N PHE A 2 32.12 4.34 -27.44
CA PHE A 2 30.86 4.95 -26.97
C PHE A 2 29.59 4.39 -27.68
N GLN A 3 29.63 4.26 -28.99
CA GLN A 3 28.54 3.73 -29.80
C GLN A 3 28.16 2.26 -29.46
N TYR A 4 29.14 1.44 -29.09
CA TYR A 4 28.94 0.08 -28.63
C TYR A 4 28.21 0.03 -27.27
N VAL A 5 28.59 0.90 -26.34
CA VAL A 5 27.97 1.01 -25.01
C VAL A 5 26.51 1.45 -25.13
N ILE A 6 26.24 2.49 -25.94
CA ILE A 6 24.87 2.97 -26.17
C ILE A 6 24.00 1.85 -26.75
N ARG A 7 24.48 1.12 -27.75
CA ARG A 7 23.72 0.03 -28.36
C ARG A 7 23.40 -1.07 -27.33
N ARG A 8 24.32 -1.38 -26.44
CA ARG A 8 24.07 -2.37 -25.36
C ARG A 8 23.04 -1.88 -24.37
N ILE A 9 23.12 -0.63 -23.92
CA ILE A 9 22.14 -0.04 -23.02
C ILE A 9 20.75 -0.01 -23.69
N LEU A 10 20.69 0.37 -24.96
CA LEU A 10 19.42 0.40 -25.69
C LEU A 10 18.78 -0.99 -25.84
N LEU A 11 19.59 -2.05 -25.97
CA LEU A 11 19.09 -3.43 -26.01
C LEU A 11 18.67 -3.96 -24.63
N MET A 12 19.20 -3.40 -23.52
CA MET A 12 18.79 -3.76 -22.16
C MET A 12 17.36 -3.32 -21.86
N ILE A 13 16.91 -2.20 -22.43
CA ILE A 13 15.56 -1.67 -22.20
C ILE A 13 14.46 -2.68 -22.63
N PRO A 14 14.42 -3.15 -23.90
CA PRO A 14 13.39 -4.09 -24.30
C PRO A 14 13.50 -5.45 -23.58
N THR A 15 14.71 -5.92 -23.27
CA THR A 15 14.87 -7.15 -22.49
C THR A 15 14.37 -7.00 -21.06
N PHE A 16 14.61 -5.85 -20.43
CA PHE A 16 14.07 -5.55 -19.12
C PHE A 16 12.54 -5.55 -19.11
N PHE A 17 11.92 -4.82 -20.05
CA PHE A 17 10.46 -4.82 -20.15
C PHE A 17 9.90 -6.21 -20.51
N GLY A 18 10.53 -6.94 -21.40
CA GLY A 18 10.11 -8.30 -21.75
C GLY A 18 10.14 -9.25 -20.56
N THR A 19 11.21 -9.23 -19.77
CA THR A 19 11.32 -10.06 -18.57
C THR A 19 10.35 -9.63 -17.47
N THR A 20 10.17 -8.33 -17.21
CA THR A 20 9.23 -7.85 -16.18
C THR A 20 7.78 -8.16 -16.54
N ILE A 21 7.39 -8.05 -17.80
CA ILE A 21 6.06 -8.45 -18.27
C ILE A 21 5.85 -9.95 -18.04
N LEU A 22 6.80 -10.78 -18.44
CA LEU A 22 6.71 -12.24 -18.29
C LEU A 22 6.60 -12.64 -16.83
N VAL A 23 7.46 -12.08 -15.95
CA VAL A 23 7.42 -12.34 -14.50
C VAL A 23 6.09 -11.89 -13.91
N PHE A 24 5.59 -10.70 -14.30
CA PHE A 24 4.31 -10.21 -13.81
C PHE A 24 3.15 -11.15 -14.19
N PHE A 25 3.10 -11.63 -15.43
CA PHE A 25 2.07 -12.57 -15.86
C PHE A 25 2.16 -13.92 -15.13
N ILE A 26 3.37 -14.44 -14.90
CA ILE A 26 3.55 -15.67 -14.12
C ILE A 26 3.05 -15.49 -12.69
N LEU A 27 3.42 -14.37 -12.01
CA LEU A 27 2.97 -14.07 -10.66
C LEU A 27 1.45 -13.90 -10.58
N GLN A 28 0.84 -13.34 -11.64
CA GLN A 28 -0.59 -13.13 -11.70
C GLN A 28 -1.38 -14.41 -11.98
N SER A 29 -0.74 -15.39 -12.60
CA SER A 29 -1.33 -16.70 -12.92
C SER A 29 -1.13 -17.72 -11.79
N ALA A 30 -0.31 -17.39 -10.77
CA ALA A 30 -0.05 -18.27 -9.64
C ALA A 30 -1.33 -18.44 -8.80
N PRO A 31 -1.79 -19.67 -8.54
CA PRO A 31 -2.86 -19.92 -7.60
C PRO A 31 -2.41 -19.53 -6.18
N SER A 32 -3.34 -19.10 -5.34
CA SER A 32 -3.07 -18.63 -3.97
C SER A 32 -2.40 -17.26 -3.87
N GLY A 33 -2.83 -16.32 -4.70
CA GLY A 33 -2.43 -14.93 -4.61
C GLY A 33 -2.80 -14.27 -3.27
N PRO A 34 -2.26 -13.07 -2.95
CA PRO A 34 -2.53 -12.38 -1.69
C PRO A 34 -4.02 -12.12 -1.45
N PHE A 35 -4.81 -11.95 -2.51
CA PHE A 35 -6.27 -11.83 -2.41
C PHE A 35 -6.92 -13.10 -1.88
N GLU A 36 -6.55 -14.28 -2.41
CA GLU A 36 -7.11 -15.56 -1.97
C GLU A 36 -6.72 -15.88 -0.53
N GLN A 37 -5.49 -15.55 -0.14
CA GLN A 37 -5.02 -15.68 1.25
C GLN A 37 -5.83 -14.78 2.18
N ALA A 38 -6.08 -13.52 1.83
CA ALA A 38 -6.90 -12.61 2.62
C ALA A 38 -8.35 -13.10 2.75
N VAL A 39 -8.95 -13.60 1.66
CA VAL A 39 -10.28 -14.22 1.69
C VAL A 39 -10.30 -15.45 2.62
N LEU A 40 -9.27 -16.28 2.58
CA LEU A 40 -9.13 -17.46 3.43
C LEU A 40 -9.00 -17.08 4.91
N GLN A 41 -8.19 -16.08 5.23
CA GLN A 41 -8.02 -15.56 6.60
C GLN A 41 -9.34 -15.03 7.17
N ILE A 42 -10.10 -14.25 6.39
CA ILE A 42 -11.40 -13.74 6.83
C ILE A 42 -12.41 -14.88 7.03
N LYS A 43 -12.41 -15.89 6.17
CA LYS A 43 -13.23 -17.09 6.33
C LYS A 43 -12.87 -17.85 7.60
N MET A 44 -11.56 -18.05 7.87
CA MET A 44 -11.09 -18.70 9.10
C MET A 44 -11.43 -17.88 10.35
N ALA A 45 -11.27 -16.56 10.32
CA ALA A 45 -11.63 -15.70 11.44
C ALA A 45 -13.14 -15.77 11.75
N LYS A 46 -14.00 -15.81 10.74
CA LYS A 46 -15.44 -16.02 10.91
C LYS A 46 -15.76 -17.39 11.52
N MET A 47 -15.04 -18.45 11.15
CA MET A 47 -15.20 -19.77 11.77
C MET A 47 -14.87 -19.76 13.25
N HIS A 48 -13.79 -19.10 13.66
CA HIS A 48 -13.38 -19.02 15.06
C HIS A 48 -14.31 -18.13 15.90
N SER A 49 -14.83 -17.04 15.33
CA SER A 49 -15.76 -16.15 16.05
C SER A 49 -17.20 -16.67 16.10
N GLY A 50 -17.57 -17.59 15.22
CA GLY A 50 -18.90 -18.25 15.21
C GLY A 50 -19.10 -19.33 16.27
N GLY A 51 -18.02 -19.77 16.93
CA GLY A 51 -18.07 -20.79 18.00
C GLY A 51 -18.53 -20.30 19.36
N GLU A 52 -18.51 -18.98 19.64
CA GLU A 52 -18.86 -18.44 20.97
C GLU A 52 -20.19 -17.68 21.05
N ARG A 53 -20.94 -17.55 19.96
CA ARG A 53 -22.27 -16.89 19.93
C ARG A 53 -23.35 -17.74 19.24
N ALA A 54 -23.44 -19.01 19.60
CA ALA A 54 -24.60 -19.81 19.30
C ALA A 54 -25.70 -19.59 20.36
N GLY A 55 -26.31 -18.43 20.34
CA GLY A 55 -27.41 -18.10 21.25
C GLY A 55 -27.99 -16.74 20.98
N GLN A 56 -28.63 -16.55 19.85
CA GLN A 56 -29.87 -15.79 19.64
C GLN A 56 -30.01 -15.31 18.20
N GLU A 57 -31.20 -15.68 17.70
CA GLU A 57 -31.90 -15.21 16.49
C GLU A 57 -31.45 -15.79 15.14
N GLN A 58 -32.07 -16.96 14.88
CA GLN A 58 -32.43 -17.40 13.54
C GLN A 58 -33.36 -16.39 12.88
N THR A 59 -32.88 -15.74 11.85
CA THR A 59 -33.73 -15.41 10.71
C THR A 59 -33.30 -16.29 9.53
N SER A 60 -34.20 -17.14 9.18
CA SER A 60 -34.20 -18.11 8.11
C SER A 60 -33.93 -17.47 6.74
N ASP A 61 -33.34 -18.30 5.92
CA ASP A 61 -33.03 -18.19 4.50
C ASP A 61 -31.62 -17.68 4.15
N ASP A 62 -30.62 -18.55 4.35
CA ASP A 62 -29.63 -18.72 3.31
C ASP A 62 -28.94 -20.08 3.42
N LYS A 63 -29.22 -20.95 2.45
CA LYS A 63 -28.46 -22.14 2.12
C LYS A 63 -27.16 -21.73 1.45
N GLY A 64 -26.19 -21.23 2.21
CA GLY A 64 -24.91 -20.78 1.68
C GLY A 64 -23.88 -20.62 2.79
N GLY A 65 -23.50 -21.71 3.43
CA GLY A 65 -22.47 -21.67 4.44
C GLY A 65 -21.19 -21.06 3.87
N MET A 66 -20.63 -20.04 4.57
CA MET A 66 -19.29 -19.50 4.40
C MET A 66 -19.02 -18.57 3.19
N GLU A 67 -20.02 -18.07 2.49
CA GLU A 67 -19.77 -17.04 1.50
C GLU A 67 -19.61 -15.68 2.20
N LEU A 68 -18.51 -14.99 1.86
CA LEU A 68 -18.34 -13.59 2.23
C LEU A 68 -19.38 -12.77 1.48
N SER A 69 -19.99 -11.80 2.15
CA SER A 69 -20.89 -10.85 1.51
C SER A 69 -20.23 -10.27 0.23
N GLU A 70 -21.01 -10.14 -0.83
CA GLU A 70 -20.51 -9.57 -2.10
C GLU A 70 -19.87 -8.19 -1.91
N GLU A 71 -20.36 -7.41 -0.96
CA GLU A 71 -19.78 -6.11 -0.60
C GLU A 71 -18.37 -6.23 -0.04
N VAL A 72 -18.12 -7.21 0.85
CA VAL A 72 -16.78 -7.48 1.41
C VAL A 72 -15.84 -7.95 0.33
N LEU A 73 -16.31 -8.83 -0.57
CA LEU A 73 -15.52 -9.26 -1.72
C LEU A 73 -15.22 -8.13 -2.69
N LYS A 74 -16.18 -7.23 -2.92
CA LYS A 74 -15.99 -6.04 -3.76
C LYS A 74 -14.97 -5.10 -3.15
N LYS A 75 -15.06 -4.80 -1.84
CA LYS A 75 -14.09 -3.98 -1.11
C LYS A 75 -12.68 -4.59 -1.16
N LEU A 76 -12.56 -5.90 -0.95
CA LEU A 76 -11.28 -6.61 -1.08
C LEU A 76 -10.72 -6.55 -2.51
N ARG A 77 -11.53 -6.78 -3.53
CA ARG A 77 -11.08 -6.67 -4.93
C ARG A 77 -10.56 -5.27 -5.26
N MET A 78 -11.23 -4.22 -4.76
CA MET A 78 -10.76 -2.83 -4.92
C MET A 78 -9.44 -2.60 -4.18
N GLN A 79 -9.30 -3.10 -2.96
CA GLN A 79 -8.07 -2.97 -2.16
C GLN A 79 -6.86 -3.64 -2.82
N TYR A 80 -7.07 -4.80 -3.46
CA TYR A 80 -6.01 -5.50 -4.20
C TYR A 80 -5.89 -5.04 -5.66
N GLY A 81 -6.72 -4.07 -6.09
CA GLY A 81 -6.69 -3.52 -7.45
C GLY A 81 -7.12 -4.51 -8.52
N LEU A 82 -7.90 -5.54 -8.17
CA LEU A 82 -8.38 -6.57 -9.09
C LEU A 82 -9.55 -6.06 -9.96
N ASP A 83 -10.08 -4.90 -9.66
CA ASP A 83 -11.06 -4.15 -10.46
C ASP A 83 -10.45 -3.54 -11.72
N LYS A 84 -9.11 -3.43 -11.76
CA LYS A 84 -8.38 -2.77 -12.87
C LYS A 84 -7.94 -3.76 -13.93
N SER A 85 -7.79 -3.24 -15.17
CA SER A 85 -7.26 -4.03 -16.27
C SER A 85 -5.85 -4.57 -15.96
N ILE A 86 -5.49 -5.69 -16.55
CA ILE A 86 -4.20 -6.35 -16.30
C ILE A 86 -3.00 -5.44 -16.64
N TRP A 87 -3.14 -4.62 -17.67
CA TRP A 87 -2.13 -3.65 -18.09
C TRP A 87 -1.99 -2.50 -17.07
N THR A 88 -3.10 -2.00 -16.54
CA THR A 88 -3.08 -0.99 -15.47
C THR A 88 -2.42 -1.54 -14.21
N ARG A 89 -2.70 -2.80 -13.86
CA ARG A 89 -2.07 -3.49 -12.73
C ARG A 89 -0.56 -3.66 -12.92
N TYR A 90 -0.13 -4.00 -14.15
CA TYR A 90 1.29 -4.04 -14.50
C TYR A 90 1.96 -2.67 -14.35
N LEU A 91 1.34 -1.60 -14.84
CA LEU A 91 1.89 -0.23 -14.72
C LEU A 91 1.94 0.25 -13.27
N ILE A 92 0.96 -0.12 -12.45
CA ILE A 92 0.96 0.15 -11.01
C ILE A 92 2.10 -0.62 -10.33
N TRP A 93 2.25 -1.91 -10.63
CA TRP A 93 3.32 -2.74 -10.10
C TRP A 93 4.71 -2.24 -10.52
N LEU A 94 4.85 -1.78 -11.76
CA LEU A 94 6.08 -1.15 -12.25
C LEU A 94 6.37 0.18 -11.54
N GLY A 95 5.33 0.90 -11.08
CA GLY A 95 5.45 2.21 -10.43
C GLY A 95 5.25 3.41 -11.35
N ALA A 96 4.81 3.17 -12.59
CA ALA A 96 4.49 4.22 -13.56
C ALA A 96 3.16 4.92 -13.21
N VAL A 97 2.19 4.15 -12.69
CA VAL A 97 0.88 4.65 -12.27
C VAL A 97 0.76 4.57 -10.75
N LYS A 98 0.08 5.53 -10.13
CA LYS A 98 -0.16 5.56 -8.69
C LYS A 98 -1.07 4.41 -8.28
N LYS A 99 -0.74 3.75 -7.16
CA LYS A 99 -1.57 2.72 -6.52
C LYS A 99 -2.56 3.38 -5.57
N GLU A 100 -3.82 2.93 -5.57
CA GLU A 100 -4.80 3.25 -4.54
C GLU A 100 -4.45 2.45 -3.28
N VAL A 101 -4.14 3.13 -2.18
CA VAL A 101 -3.66 2.50 -0.94
C VAL A 101 -4.77 2.40 0.08
N LYS A 102 -5.58 3.46 0.19
CA LYS A 102 -6.69 3.53 1.13
C LYS A 102 -7.95 3.93 0.37
N TYR A 103 -9.06 3.33 0.75
CA TYR A 103 -10.40 3.63 0.26
C TYR A 103 -11.30 3.93 1.45
N LYS A 104 -12.05 5.01 1.39
CA LYS A 104 -13.02 5.37 2.43
C LYS A 104 -14.24 6.04 1.82
N GLU A 105 -15.41 5.60 2.25
CA GLU A 105 -16.67 6.26 1.96
C GLU A 105 -16.95 7.25 3.10
N VAL A 106 -17.27 8.47 2.76
CA VAL A 106 -17.50 9.57 3.72
C VAL A 106 -18.72 10.40 3.31
N GLU A 107 -19.38 11.00 4.27
CA GLU A 107 -20.40 12.00 4.04
C GLU A 107 -19.76 13.36 3.75
N LEU A 108 -20.34 14.11 2.80
CA LEU A 108 -19.94 15.47 2.50
C LEU A 108 -20.21 16.38 3.70
N GLY A 109 -19.24 17.18 4.08
CA GLY A 109 -19.32 18.06 5.24
C GLY A 109 -18.99 17.42 6.59
N GLU A 110 -18.87 16.09 6.67
CA GLU A 110 -18.43 15.41 7.90
C GLU A 110 -16.94 15.14 7.90
N PRO A 111 -16.17 15.77 8.83
CA PRO A 111 -14.74 15.51 8.95
C PRO A 111 -14.46 14.17 9.61
N PHE A 112 -13.47 13.47 9.10
CA PHE A 112 -13.00 12.22 9.70
C PHE A 112 -11.52 12.26 10.09
N ARG A 113 -11.15 11.46 11.09
CA ARG A 113 -9.75 11.31 11.51
C ARG A 113 -9.01 10.29 10.66
N GLU A 114 -7.84 10.67 10.18
CA GLU A 114 -6.87 9.77 9.56
C GLU A 114 -5.68 9.61 10.49
N THR A 115 -5.28 8.36 10.75
CA THR A 115 -4.07 8.02 11.50
C THR A 115 -2.93 7.72 10.54
N ILE A 116 -1.78 8.35 10.79
CA ILE A 116 -0.54 8.17 10.03
C ILE A 116 0.52 7.68 11.01
N GLU A 117 1.19 6.59 10.69
CA GLU A 117 2.34 6.12 11.44
C GLU A 117 3.61 6.73 10.85
N VAL A 118 4.36 7.45 11.67
CA VAL A 118 5.61 8.10 11.28
C VAL A 118 6.72 7.61 12.21
N LEU A 119 7.81 7.14 11.64
CA LEU A 119 9.03 6.89 12.41
C LEU A 119 9.68 8.22 12.75
N GLY A 120 9.72 8.56 14.03
CA GLY A 120 10.46 9.72 14.52
C GLY A 120 11.98 9.56 14.28
N GLN A 121 12.69 10.67 14.06
CA GLN A 121 14.14 10.64 13.91
C GLN A 121 14.81 10.11 15.19
N GLY A 122 15.38 8.91 15.11
CA GLY A 122 16.08 8.27 16.23
C GLY A 122 15.19 7.41 17.14
N GLU A 123 13.95 7.20 16.81
CA GLU A 123 13.03 6.34 17.58
C GLU A 123 12.79 5.01 16.86
N PHE A 124 12.79 3.93 17.65
CA PHE A 124 12.52 2.57 17.15
C PHE A 124 11.03 2.22 17.14
N VAL A 125 10.18 3.10 17.67
CA VAL A 125 8.73 2.90 17.76
C VAL A 125 8.03 3.92 16.88
N PRO A 126 7.14 3.50 15.98
CA PRO A 126 6.37 4.42 15.16
C PRO A 126 5.42 5.26 16.05
N ILE A 127 5.37 6.55 15.78
CA ILE A 127 4.44 7.47 16.43
C ILE A 127 3.20 7.58 15.56
N SER A 128 2.04 7.44 16.18
CA SER A 128 0.76 7.65 15.51
C SER A 128 0.42 9.13 15.50
N LEU A 129 0.58 9.78 14.37
CA LEU A 129 0.06 11.11 14.13
C LEU A 129 -1.37 11.02 13.59
N GLN A 130 -2.19 11.99 13.94
CA GLN A 130 -3.57 12.09 13.48
C GLN A 130 -3.79 13.41 12.74
N ARG A 131 -4.69 13.41 11.79
CA ARG A 131 -5.15 14.61 11.11
C ARG A 131 -6.62 14.48 10.76
N TRP A 132 -7.30 15.61 10.63
CA TRP A 132 -8.66 15.67 10.14
C TRP A 132 -8.66 15.79 8.61
N ILE A 133 -9.59 15.09 7.98
CA ILE A 133 -9.87 15.19 6.55
C ILE A 133 -11.32 15.65 6.42
N LEU A 134 -11.54 16.66 5.62
CA LEU A 134 -12.86 17.21 5.32
C LEU A 134 -13.07 17.21 3.81
N ALA A 135 -14.17 16.61 3.35
CA ALA A 135 -14.63 16.71 1.98
C ALA A 135 -15.93 17.51 1.96
N TYR A 136 -16.00 18.57 1.16
CA TYR A 136 -17.20 19.37 1.01
C TYR A 136 -17.39 19.78 -0.45
N GLU A 137 -18.62 20.07 -0.82
CA GLU A 137 -18.99 20.58 -2.14
C GLU A 137 -19.00 22.11 -2.11
N GLU A 138 -18.29 22.73 -3.04
CA GLU A 138 -18.28 24.18 -3.22
C GLU A 138 -19.50 24.61 -4.06
N ASP A 139 -19.87 25.88 -4.02
CA ASP A 139 -21.02 26.47 -4.76
C ASP A 139 -20.98 26.19 -6.27
N ASN A 140 -19.81 25.88 -6.82
CA ASN A 140 -19.60 25.54 -8.23
C ASN A 140 -19.90 24.05 -8.54
N GLY A 141 -20.23 23.24 -7.54
CA GLY A 141 -20.41 21.79 -7.66
C GLY A 141 -19.11 20.97 -7.67
N GLU A 142 -17.96 21.60 -7.36
CA GLU A 142 -16.68 20.90 -7.25
C GLU A 142 -16.47 20.40 -5.82
N ILE A 143 -16.05 19.14 -5.68
CA ILE A 143 -15.77 18.55 -4.36
C ILE A 143 -14.32 18.82 -4.01
N ILE A 144 -14.13 19.62 -2.95
CA ILE A 144 -12.82 19.95 -2.40
C ILE A 144 -12.53 19.06 -1.18
N ILE A 145 -11.30 18.56 -1.11
CA ILE A 145 -10.85 17.69 -0.03
C ILE A 145 -9.69 18.37 0.68
N LEU A 146 -9.91 18.76 1.93
CA LEU A 146 -8.93 19.45 2.76
C LEU A 146 -8.38 18.52 3.84
N THR A 147 -7.17 18.82 4.29
CA THR A 147 -6.50 18.16 5.42
C THR A 147 -6.04 19.18 6.44
N SER A 148 -6.19 18.84 7.72
CA SER A 148 -5.66 19.64 8.83
C SER A 148 -4.16 19.41 9.02
N PRO A 149 -3.47 20.26 9.81
CA PRO A 149 -2.15 19.96 10.35
C PRO A 149 -2.13 18.63 11.12
N GLU A 150 -0.98 17.98 11.12
CA GLU A 150 -0.77 16.74 11.86
C GLU A 150 -0.62 17.01 13.35
N GLY A 151 -1.23 16.18 14.18
CA GLY A 151 -1.15 16.25 15.65
C GLY A 151 -1.27 14.87 16.28
N THR A 152 -1.14 14.80 17.61
CA THR A 152 -1.29 13.57 18.39
C THR A 152 -2.39 13.74 19.43
N ASP A 153 -2.87 12.65 20.00
CA ASP A 153 -3.83 12.70 21.13
C ASP A 153 -3.17 13.17 22.43
N PHE A 154 -1.85 13.09 22.53
CA PHE A 154 -1.08 13.59 23.68
C PHE A 154 0.15 14.37 23.20
N LYS A 155 0.50 15.42 23.94
CA LYS A 155 1.65 16.25 23.63
C LYS A 155 2.92 15.52 24.05
N TRP A 156 3.72 15.11 23.06
CA TRP A 156 5.10 14.71 23.28
C TRP A 156 6.04 15.86 22.86
N THR A 157 7.31 15.77 23.27
CA THR A 157 8.29 16.80 22.95
C THR A 157 8.40 16.99 21.45
N GLY A 158 7.94 18.15 20.94
CA GLY A 158 7.97 18.52 19.55
C GLY A 158 6.70 18.22 18.72
N TYR A 159 5.70 17.54 19.29
CA TYR A 159 4.44 17.29 18.58
C TYR A 159 3.32 18.22 19.07
N GLN A 160 2.41 18.55 18.16
CA GLN A 160 1.21 19.34 18.47
C GLN A 160 0.07 18.39 18.85
N LEU A 161 -0.79 18.83 19.77
CA LEU A 161 -2.04 18.14 20.05
C LEU A 161 -3.00 18.36 18.89
N LEU A 162 -3.63 17.30 18.42
CA LEU A 162 -4.73 17.42 17.48
C LEU A 162 -5.96 17.93 18.24
N PRO A 163 -6.64 19.01 17.80
CA PRO A 163 -7.91 19.44 18.37
C PRO A 163 -8.94 18.32 18.35
N ASN A 164 -9.68 18.16 19.45
CA ASN A 164 -10.75 17.16 19.51
C ASN A 164 -11.88 17.48 18.55
N ASN A 165 -12.11 18.76 18.29
CA ASN A 165 -13.14 19.25 17.40
C ASN A 165 -12.49 19.91 16.17
N PRO A 166 -12.84 19.51 14.94
CA PRO A 166 -12.27 20.10 13.74
C PRO A 166 -12.59 21.59 13.59
N SER A 167 -13.68 22.07 14.22
CA SER A 167 -14.05 23.51 14.23
C SER A 167 -13.06 24.40 15.00
N GLU A 168 -12.19 23.82 15.81
CA GLU A 168 -11.15 24.56 16.52
C GLU A 168 -9.94 24.89 15.63
N ILE A 169 -9.87 24.29 14.43
CA ILE A 169 -8.78 24.50 13.49
C ILE A 169 -9.13 25.75 12.63
N PRO A 170 -8.28 26.78 12.66
CA PRO A 170 -8.48 27.97 11.81
C PRO A 170 -8.50 27.61 10.32
N ASP A 171 -9.34 28.26 9.53
CA ASP A 171 -9.52 27.99 8.10
C ASP A 171 -8.22 28.11 7.30
N ASN A 172 -7.32 28.98 7.69
CA ASN A 172 -6.02 29.18 7.04
C ASN A 172 -5.01 28.05 7.28
N GLN A 173 -5.31 27.08 8.14
CA GLN A 173 -4.47 25.92 8.41
C GLN A 173 -4.91 24.68 7.64
N TRP A 174 -6.06 24.72 7.00
CA TRP A 174 -6.51 23.68 6.11
C TRP A 174 -5.74 23.76 4.78
N THR A 175 -5.24 22.63 4.31
CA THR A 175 -4.46 22.50 3.08
C THR A 175 -5.06 21.43 2.18
N ASP A 176 -4.70 21.44 0.90
CA ASP A 176 -5.14 20.41 -0.03
C ASP A 176 -4.72 19.02 0.44
N SER A 177 -5.66 18.09 0.36
CA SER A 177 -5.44 16.72 0.78
C SER A 177 -4.77 15.89 -0.32
N ASN A 178 -4.05 14.85 0.08
CA ASN A 178 -3.59 13.79 -0.82
C ASN A 178 -4.66 12.71 -1.09
N TRP A 179 -5.85 12.88 -0.54
CA TRP A 179 -7.03 12.13 -0.91
C TRP A 179 -7.62 12.68 -2.20
N ILE A 180 -8.11 11.82 -3.05
CA ILE A 180 -8.69 12.15 -4.36
C ILE A 180 -10.09 11.57 -4.43
N LEU A 181 -11.01 12.31 -4.99
CA LEU A 181 -12.35 11.81 -5.29
C LEU A 181 -12.24 10.67 -6.31
N LYS A 182 -12.79 9.51 -5.98
CA LYS A 182 -12.87 8.37 -6.90
C LYS A 182 -14.23 8.31 -7.59
N ASP A 183 -15.28 8.41 -6.81
CA ASP A 183 -16.66 8.30 -7.28
C ASP A 183 -17.60 9.02 -6.34
N GLN A 184 -18.71 9.54 -6.85
CA GLN A 184 -19.80 10.08 -6.06
C GLN A 184 -20.91 9.03 -6.00
N ILE A 185 -21.14 8.49 -4.80
CA ILE A 185 -22.09 7.39 -4.60
C ILE A 185 -23.50 7.94 -4.62
N ASN A 186 -23.73 9.03 -3.88
CA ASN A 186 -24.98 9.76 -3.77
C ASN A 186 -24.68 11.25 -3.59
N GLU A 187 -25.71 12.11 -3.53
CA GLU A 187 -25.56 13.55 -3.27
C GLU A 187 -24.85 13.87 -1.94
N GLU A 188 -24.96 12.98 -0.95
CA GLU A 188 -24.37 13.15 0.39
C GLU A 188 -23.11 12.31 0.63
N HIS A 189 -22.88 11.24 -0.17
CA HIS A 189 -21.80 10.29 0.07
C HIS A 189 -20.82 10.22 -1.09
N VAL A 190 -19.54 10.32 -0.77
CA VAL A 190 -18.46 10.26 -1.73
C VAL A 190 -17.43 9.19 -1.37
N ALA A 191 -16.88 8.57 -2.39
CA ALA A 191 -15.79 7.61 -2.26
C ALA A 191 -14.46 8.33 -2.45
N LEU A 192 -13.66 8.37 -1.39
CA LEU A 192 -12.33 8.94 -1.39
C LEU A 192 -11.28 7.84 -1.49
N VAL A 193 -10.22 8.11 -2.26
CA VAL A 193 -9.05 7.24 -2.35
C VAL A 193 -7.77 8.01 -2.09
N GLN A 194 -6.88 7.41 -1.34
CA GLN A 194 -5.53 7.90 -1.20
C GLN A 194 -4.63 7.16 -2.17
N THR A 195 -3.88 7.91 -2.99
CA THR A 195 -2.98 7.33 -3.97
C THR A 195 -1.54 7.52 -3.55
N LYS A 196 -0.74 6.45 -3.69
CA LYS A 196 0.70 6.48 -3.44
C LYS A 196 1.44 5.94 -4.66
N ARG A 197 2.54 6.57 -5.02
CA ARG A 197 3.42 6.06 -6.07
C ARG A 197 4.30 4.98 -5.47
N GLN A 198 3.93 3.73 -5.65
CA GLN A 198 4.63 2.55 -5.16
C GLN A 198 4.84 1.59 -6.33
N GLY A 199 6.05 1.07 -6.50
CA GLY A 199 6.36 0.10 -7.55
C GLY A 199 7.85 -0.18 -7.65
N VAL A 200 8.20 -1.16 -8.47
CA VAL A 200 9.57 -1.65 -8.62
C VAL A 200 10.55 -0.55 -9.00
N LEU A 201 10.16 0.36 -9.90
CA LEU A 201 11.01 1.49 -10.32
C LEU A 201 11.23 2.52 -9.19
N ASN A 202 10.35 2.55 -8.19
CA ASN A 202 10.48 3.44 -7.03
C ASN A 202 11.10 2.73 -5.81
N GLY A 203 11.68 1.53 -6.01
CA GLY A 203 12.30 0.74 -4.94
C GLY A 203 11.31 0.05 -4.00
N TYR A 204 10.01 0.11 -4.27
CA TYR A 204 9.00 -0.57 -3.49
C TYR A 204 8.74 -1.97 -4.07
N LEU A 205 9.17 -2.99 -3.34
CA LEU A 205 9.07 -4.40 -3.76
C LEU A 205 7.87 -5.13 -3.14
N GLY A 206 7.02 -4.39 -2.43
CA GLY A 206 5.87 -4.93 -1.73
C GLY A 206 6.11 -5.09 -0.22
N HIS A 207 5.06 -5.48 0.48
CA HIS A 207 5.07 -5.78 1.91
C HIS A 207 5.05 -7.29 2.14
N SER A 208 5.85 -7.78 3.08
CA SER A 208 5.91 -9.19 3.45
C SER A 208 4.94 -9.46 4.61
N GLU A 209 3.85 -10.13 4.35
CA GLU A 209 2.87 -10.54 5.36
C GLU A 209 3.48 -11.45 6.45
N LYS A 210 4.48 -12.26 6.07
CA LYS A 210 5.14 -13.20 6.99
C LYS A 210 6.03 -12.48 8.02
N HIS A 211 6.70 -11.41 7.62
CA HIS A 211 7.63 -10.66 8.47
C HIS A 211 7.04 -9.34 8.96
N ASN A 212 5.86 -8.95 8.42
CA ASN A 212 5.19 -7.68 8.67
C ASN A 212 6.10 -6.45 8.43
N GLU A 213 6.96 -6.55 7.41
CA GLU A 213 7.94 -5.54 7.03
C GLU A 213 7.99 -5.38 5.51
N ASP A 214 8.49 -4.26 5.04
CA ASP A 214 8.70 -4.04 3.62
C ASP A 214 9.82 -4.95 3.07
N VAL A 215 9.56 -5.58 1.91
CA VAL A 215 10.52 -6.49 1.28
C VAL A 215 11.84 -5.80 0.97
N SER A 216 11.84 -4.51 0.66
CA SER A 216 13.05 -3.71 0.46
C SER A 216 13.94 -3.69 1.71
N THR A 217 13.38 -3.51 2.90
CA THR A 217 14.10 -3.54 4.18
C THR A 217 14.72 -4.91 4.42
N LEU A 218 13.93 -5.98 4.26
CA LEU A 218 14.40 -7.36 4.40
C LEU A 218 15.56 -7.71 3.45
N ILE A 219 15.52 -7.19 2.23
CA ILE A 219 16.60 -7.38 1.26
C ILE A 219 17.85 -6.63 1.72
N TRP A 220 17.72 -5.36 2.14
CA TRP A 220 18.86 -4.56 2.57
C TRP A 220 19.56 -5.16 3.81
N GLU A 221 18.82 -5.64 4.78
CA GLU A 221 19.38 -6.30 5.97
C GLU A 221 20.23 -7.52 5.65
N ARG A 222 19.80 -8.30 4.64
CA ARG A 222 20.50 -9.54 4.25
C ARG A 222 21.55 -9.32 3.18
N LEU A 223 21.42 -8.25 2.40
CA LEU A 223 22.28 -7.97 1.27
C LEU A 223 23.74 -7.75 1.71
N HIS A 224 23.97 -7.06 2.84
CA HIS A 224 25.33 -6.79 3.28
C HIS A 224 26.04 -8.01 3.85
N ILE A 225 25.34 -9.00 4.40
CA ILE A 225 25.93 -10.27 4.81
C ILE A 225 26.34 -11.09 3.57
N SER A 226 25.41 -11.24 2.62
CA SER A 226 25.70 -11.97 1.37
C SER A 226 26.71 -11.25 0.49
N GLY A 227 26.71 -9.92 0.49
CA GLY A 227 27.70 -9.09 -0.18
C GLY A 227 29.11 -9.27 0.39
N PHE A 228 29.24 -9.28 1.72
CA PHE A 228 30.51 -9.54 2.37
C PHE A 228 31.05 -10.92 2.01
N ILE A 229 30.22 -11.97 2.08
CA ILE A 229 30.63 -13.35 1.70
C ILE A 229 30.98 -13.41 0.22
N GLY A 230 30.21 -12.77 -0.66
CA GLY A 230 30.48 -12.73 -2.10
C GLY A 230 31.80 -12.06 -2.45
N ILE A 231 32.08 -10.90 -1.87
CA ILE A 231 33.31 -10.14 -2.08
C ILE A 231 34.52 -10.95 -1.54
N THR A 232 34.38 -11.51 -0.36
CA THR A 232 35.44 -12.33 0.24
C THR A 232 35.77 -13.56 -0.62
N SER A 233 34.75 -14.27 -1.10
CA SER A 233 34.89 -15.40 -2.00
C SER A 233 35.55 -15.00 -3.32
N PHE A 234 35.19 -13.86 -3.87
CA PHE A 234 35.78 -13.31 -5.09
C PHE A 234 37.26 -13.01 -4.90
N ILE A 235 37.63 -12.32 -3.82
CA ILE A 235 39.03 -12.01 -3.49
C ILE A 235 39.86 -13.28 -3.32
N ILE A 236 39.34 -14.26 -2.56
CA ILE A 236 40.04 -15.55 -2.36
C ILE A 236 40.24 -16.28 -3.71
N SER A 237 39.19 -16.33 -4.55
CA SER A 237 39.30 -16.96 -5.87
C SER A 237 40.38 -16.33 -6.73
N TYR A 238 40.44 -14.99 -6.78
CA TYR A 238 41.48 -14.29 -7.55
C TYR A 238 42.86 -14.49 -6.96
N LEU A 239 42.98 -14.45 -5.62
CA LEU A 239 44.28 -14.66 -4.94
C LEU A 239 44.86 -16.06 -5.19
N VAL A 240 44.00 -17.04 -5.38
CA VAL A 240 44.44 -18.42 -5.70
C VAL A 240 44.65 -18.61 -7.20
N CYS A 241 43.74 -18.10 -8.04
CA CYS A 241 43.81 -18.34 -9.49
C CYS A 241 44.95 -17.59 -10.18
N ILE A 242 45.31 -16.36 -9.72
CA ILE A 242 46.38 -15.59 -10.35
C ILE A 242 47.77 -16.29 -10.19
N PRO A 243 48.21 -16.71 -8.98
CA PRO A 243 49.49 -17.35 -8.84
C PRO A 243 49.56 -18.78 -9.42
N LEU A 244 48.42 -19.46 -9.54
CA LEU A 244 48.34 -20.79 -10.17
C LEU A 244 48.29 -20.73 -11.70
N GLY A 245 47.92 -19.57 -12.28
CA GLY A 245 47.82 -19.36 -13.73
C GLY A 245 49.08 -18.76 -14.36
N ILE A 246 50.10 -18.43 -13.57
CA ILE A 246 51.41 -17.98 -13.99
C ILE A 246 52.37 -19.16 -13.88
#